data_cb7fce1cbbc5ed11f86ae17807bb27b8
#
_entry.id   cb7fce1cbbc5ed11f86ae17807bb27b8
#
_cell.length_a   1.000
_cell.length_b   1.000
_cell.length_c   1.000
_cell.angle_alpha   90.00
_cell.angle_beta   90.00
_cell.angle_gamma   90.00
#
_symmetry.space_group_name_H-M   'P 1'
#
loop_
_entity.id
_entity.type
_entity.pdbx_description
1 polymer ?
#
loop_
_entity_poly.entity_id
_entity_poly.type
_entity_poly.pdbx_seq_one_letter_code
_entity_poly.pdbx_strand_id
1 'polypeptide(L)'
;MSLWRFGQLGLAGLLVLSIAGIISALAAANTVPASGKLDTTITLTVKHLQPQDCNGLSLTTYVLAPGGNFNNNGASALVLGVAGYDNIRGGGGNDCIVGGAGGDTLRGGSGSDICFGNATTTFNSCAAWYTTLRP
;
A
#
# COMPACT_ATOMS: atom_id res chain seq x y z
N MET A 1 29.69 51.47 31.55
CA MET A 1 29.59 50.75 30.23
C MET A 1 29.80 49.25 30.49
N SER A 2 28.80 48.46 30.73
CA SER A 2 28.88 47.00 30.54
C SER A 2 27.63 46.19 30.93
N LEU A 3 26.57 46.82 31.42
CA LEU A 3 25.35 46.10 31.80
C LEU A 3 24.47 45.67 30.59
N TRP A 4 24.71 46.22 29.41
CA TRP A 4 23.91 45.93 28.21
C TRP A 4 24.35 44.68 27.44
N ARG A 5 25.58 44.24 27.66
CA ARG A 5 26.13 43.06 26.97
C ARG A 5 25.67 41.70 27.58
N PHE A 6 25.38 41.68 28.86
CA PHE A 6 24.89 40.46 29.50
C PHE A 6 23.43 40.12 29.21
N GLY A 7 22.60 41.14 28.94
CA GLY A 7 21.23 40.92 28.60
C GLY A 7 21.00 40.26 27.24
N GLN A 8 21.85 40.54 26.26
CA GLN A 8 21.71 39.97 24.89
C GLN A 8 22.14 38.52 24.82
N LEU A 9 23.17 38.12 25.58
CA LEU A 9 23.59 36.72 25.64
C LEU A 9 22.60 35.86 26.40
N GLY A 10 21.95 36.40 27.42
CA GLY A 10 20.93 35.69 28.16
C GLY A 10 19.67 35.37 27.31
N LEU A 11 19.21 36.37 26.53
CA LEU A 11 18.04 36.17 25.66
C LEU A 11 18.32 35.19 24.52
N ALA A 12 19.48 35.30 23.88
CA ALA A 12 19.87 34.38 22.80
C ALA A 12 20.05 32.95 23.32
N GLY A 13 20.64 32.80 24.50
CA GLY A 13 20.84 31.49 25.15
C GLY A 13 19.49 30.84 25.55
N LEU A 14 18.55 31.62 26.06
CA LEU A 14 17.24 31.11 26.41
C LEU A 14 16.43 30.69 25.18
N LEU A 15 16.54 31.46 24.07
CA LEU A 15 15.85 31.13 22.83
C LEU A 15 16.39 29.84 22.20
N VAL A 16 17.72 29.65 22.22
CA VAL A 16 18.34 28.43 21.69
C VAL A 16 17.97 27.20 22.51
N LEU A 17 17.94 27.33 23.85
CA LEU A 17 17.52 26.24 24.74
C LEU A 17 16.05 25.88 24.55
N SER A 18 15.17 26.85 24.30
CA SER A 18 13.74 26.57 24.06
C SER A 18 13.52 25.88 22.72
N ILE A 19 14.27 26.25 21.68
CA ILE A 19 14.20 25.61 20.37
C ILE A 19 14.72 24.18 20.43
N ALA A 20 15.85 23.95 21.11
CA ALA A 20 16.40 22.60 21.30
C ALA A 20 15.46 21.69 22.08
N GLY A 21 14.75 22.23 23.09
CA GLY A 21 13.75 21.50 23.85
C GLY A 21 12.52 21.11 23.01
N ILE A 22 12.07 21.99 22.13
CA ILE A 22 10.92 21.73 21.23
C ILE A 22 11.28 20.66 20.19
N ILE A 23 12.50 20.71 19.63
CA ILE A 23 12.94 19.72 18.65
C ILE A 23 13.09 18.35 19.31
N SER A 24 13.58 18.28 20.53
CA SER A 24 13.70 17.03 21.28
C SER A 24 12.33 16.45 21.65
N ALA A 25 11.34 17.29 21.98
CA ALA A 25 9.98 16.85 22.28
C ALA A 25 9.27 16.31 21.02
N LEU A 26 9.48 16.93 19.85
CA LEU A 26 8.95 16.44 18.58
C LEU A 26 9.59 15.12 18.14
N ALA A 27 10.91 14.98 18.36
CA ALA A 27 11.60 13.71 18.07
C ALA A 27 11.16 12.59 19.02
N ALA A 28 10.90 12.90 20.30
CA ALA A 28 10.40 11.93 21.28
C ALA A 28 8.95 11.52 21.00
N ALA A 29 8.12 12.42 20.48
CA ALA A 29 6.74 12.11 20.13
C ALA A 29 6.62 11.19 18.90
N ASN A 30 7.68 11.10 18.10
CA ASN A 30 7.71 10.24 16.91
C ASN A 30 8.43 8.90 17.16
N THR A 31 8.88 8.64 18.38
CA THR A 31 9.34 7.32 18.78
C THR A 31 8.13 6.44 19.06
N VAL A 32 7.83 5.54 18.17
CA VAL A 32 6.94 4.43 18.46
C VAL A 32 7.54 3.70 19.66
N PRO A 33 6.88 3.65 20.83
CA PRO A 33 7.40 2.89 21.95
C PRO A 33 7.63 1.47 21.45
N ALA A 34 8.84 0.95 21.63
CA ALA A 34 9.10 -0.46 21.43
C ALA A 34 8.13 -1.19 22.36
N SER A 35 7.01 -1.61 21.82
CA SER A 35 6.13 -2.53 22.53
C SER A 35 6.94 -3.79 22.72
N GLY A 36 7.48 -3.98 23.92
CA GLY A 36 8.32 -5.12 24.29
C GLY A 36 7.56 -6.45 24.26
N LYS A 37 6.64 -6.57 23.33
CA LYS A 37 5.85 -7.75 23.12
C LYS A 37 5.74 -7.98 21.63
N LEU A 38 6.41 -9.05 21.22
CA LEU A 38 6.25 -9.75 19.94
C LEU A 38 7.23 -9.31 18.86
N ASP A 39 8.37 -9.92 18.94
CA ASP A 39 9.14 -10.33 17.78
C ASP A 39 8.37 -11.45 17.01
N THR A 40 7.07 -11.22 16.78
CA THR A 40 6.28 -12.06 15.89
C THR A 40 6.42 -11.48 14.50
N THR A 41 7.35 -12.03 13.77
CA THR A 41 7.41 -11.85 12.32
C THR A 41 6.12 -12.40 11.72
N ILE A 42 5.17 -11.52 11.41
CA ILE A 42 3.94 -11.92 10.72
C ILE A 42 4.33 -12.15 9.26
N THR A 43 4.42 -13.41 8.87
CA THR A 43 4.59 -13.76 7.47
C THR A 43 3.26 -13.50 6.75
N LEU A 44 3.19 -12.46 5.94
CA LEU A 44 2.04 -12.20 5.09
C LEU A 44 1.99 -13.24 3.97
N THR A 45 0.91 -13.97 3.92
CA THR A 45 0.61 -14.92 2.84
C THR A 45 -0.42 -14.31 1.90
N VAL A 46 -0.55 -14.84 0.70
CA VAL A 46 -1.59 -14.45 -0.28
C VAL A 46 -2.97 -14.44 0.38
N LYS A 47 -3.26 -15.43 1.20
CA LYS A 47 -4.54 -15.57 1.90
C LYS A 47 -4.88 -14.39 2.83
N HIS A 48 -3.90 -13.71 3.39
CA HIS A 48 -4.12 -12.53 4.23
C HIS A 48 -4.41 -11.26 3.42
N LEU A 49 -4.02 -11.25 2.16
CA LEU A 49 -4.11 -10.09 1.27
C LEU A 49 -5.28 -10.19 0.29
N GLN A 50 -5.80 -11.40 0.02
CA GLN A 50 -6.82 -11.59 -1.00
C GLN A 50 -8.19 -11.08 -0.53
N PRO A 51 -8.96 -10.42 -1.42
CA PRO A 51 -10.36 -10.08 -1.18
C PRO A 51 -11.21 -11.32 -0.87
N GLN A 52 -12.27 -11.17 -0.07
CA GLN A 52 -13.14 -12.28 0.32
C GLN A 52 -13.77 -13.01 -0.88
N ASP A 53 -14.15 -12.28 -1.90
CA ASP A 53 -14.73 -12.86 -3.13
C ASP A 53 -13.73 -13.76 -3.87
N CYS A 54 -12.42 -13.62 -3.63
CA CYS A 54 -11.37 -14.49 -4.18
C CYS A 54 -11.06 -15.73 -3.32
N ASN A 55 -11.74 -15.93 -2.18
CA ASN A 55 -11.45 -17.06 -1.28
C ASN A 55 -11.67 -18.45 -1.91
N GLY A 56 -12.45 -18.53 -2.98
CA GLY A 56 -12.64 -19.76 -3.77
C GLY A 56 -11.50 -20.08 -4.72
N LEU A 57 -10.55 -19.16 -4.92
CA LEU A 57 -9.41 -19.34 -5.83
C LEU A 57 -8.21 -19.88 -5.07
N SER A 58 -7.53 -20.87 -5.66
CA SER A 58 -6.28 -21.42 -5.13
C SER A 58 -5.10 -20.58 -5.58
N LEU A 59 -4.95 -19.38 -5.01
CA LEU A 59 -3.86 -18.47 -5.34
C LEU A 59 -2.56 -18.94 -4.73
N THR A 60 -1.49 -18.97 -5.52
CA THR A 60 -0.16 -19.46 -5.10
C THR A 60 0.82 -18.35 -4.79
N THR A 61 0.59 -17.15 -5.33
CA THR A 61 1.48 -16.00 -5.18
C THR A 61 0.71 -14.70 -5.19
N TYR A 62 1.36 -13.62 -4.78
CA TYR A 62 0.88 -12.26 -5.00
C TYR A 62 1.92 -11.45 -5.77
N VAL A 63 1.45 -10.54 -6.58
CA VAL A 63 2.29 -9.67 -7.42
C VAL A 63 1.78 -8.24 -7.37
N LEU A 64 2.68 -7.29 -7.21
CA LEU A 64 2.38 -5.87 -7.34
C LEU A 64 2.66 -5.47 -8.79
N ALA A 65 1.62 -5.07 -9.53
CA ALA A 65 1.78 -4.51 -10.85
C ALA A 65 2.37 -3.09 -10.73
N PRO A 66 3.48 -2.79 -11.42
CA PRO A 66 4.20 -1.53 -11.22
C PRO A 66 3.53 -0.30 -11.87
N GLY A 67 2.34 -0.46 -12.43
CA GLY A 67 1.65 0.54 -13.23
C GLY A 67 1.81 0.33 -14.74
N GLY A 68 0.85 0.83 -15.52
CA GLY A 68 0.85 0.67 -16.98
C GLY A 68 0.57 -0.76 -17.45
N ASN A 69 1.36 -1.28 -18.37
CA ASN A 69 1.14 -2.62 -18.91
C ASN A 69 1.81 -3.71 -18.05
N PHE A 70 1.03 -4.63 -17.54
CA PHE A 70 1.50 -5.77 -16.75
C PHE A 70 0.89 -7.10 -17.21
N ASN A 71 1.69 -8.16 -17.22
CA ASN A 71 1.26 -9.51 -17.56
C ASN A 71 1.84 -10.54 -16.58
N ASN A 72 0.98 -11.32 -15.94
CA ASN A 72 1.34 -12.30 -14.91
C ASN A 72 1.73 -13.68 -15.48
N ASN A 73 2.03 -13.86 -16.69
CA ASN A 73 2.65 -15.06 -17.30
C ASN A 73 2.18 -16.45 -16.79
N GLY A 74 0.96 -16.59 -16.26
CA GLY A 74 0.30 -17.91 -16.11
C GLY A 74 0.36 -18.62 -14.76
N ALA A 75 0.70 -17.94 -13.67
CA ALA A 75 0.51 -18.47 -12.31
C ALA A 75 -0.82 -17.98 -11.72
N SER A 76 -1.55 -18.83 -10.98
CA SER A 76 -2.72 -18.39 -10.20
C SER A 76 -2.28 -17.40 -9.12
N ALA A 77 -2.56 -16.12 -9.30
CA ALA A 77 -2.01 -15.04 -8.49
C ALA A 77 -3.05 -14.04 -7.99
N LEU A 78 -2.73 -13.42 -6.87
CA LEU A 78 -3.30 -12.13 -6.50
C LEU A 78 -2.48 -11.04 -7.16
N VAL A 79 -3.05 -10.31 -8.11
CA VAL A 79 -2.41 -9.19 -8.78
C VAL A 79 -2.99 -7.89 -8.25
N LEU A 80 -2.14 -7.04 -7.69
CA LEU A 80 -2.49 -5.75 -7.12
C LEU A 80 -1.94 -4.64 -8.01
N GLY A 81 -2.82 -3.90 -8.67
CA GLY A 81 -2.51 -2.68 -9.40
C GLY A 81 -2.26 -1.49 -8.47
N VAL A 82 -1.85 -0.40 -9.04
CA VAL A 82 -1.53 0.85 -8.34
C VAL A 82 -2.53 1.97 -8.69
N ALA A 83 -2.18 3.20 -8.40
CA ALA A 83 -2.96 4.34 -8.85
C ALA A 83 -2.57 4.73 -10.29
N GLY A 84 -3.56 5.18 -11.06
CA GLY A 84 -3.38 5.59 -12.44
C GLY A 84 -4.10 4.66 -13.42
N TYR A 85 -3.74 4.76 -14.70
CA TYR A 85 -4.27 3.86 -15.73
C TYR A 85 -3.40 2.61 -15.83
N ASP A 86 -3.98 1.46 -15.51
CA ASP A 86 -3.31 0.17 -15.57
C ASP A 86 -3.96 -0.76 -16.62
N ASN A 87 -3.12 -1.49 -17.36
CA ASN A 87 -3.55 -2.54 -18.26
C ASN A 87 -2.95 -3.87 -17.76
N ILE A 88 -3.73 -4.55 -16.94
CA ILE A 88 -3.30 -5.76 -16.21
C ILE A 88 -3.88 -7.00 -16.88
N ARG A 89 -3.01 -7.99 -17.11
CA ARG A 89 -3.38 -9.30 -17.61
C ARG A 89 -2.98 -10.39 -16.62
N GLY A 90 -3.94 -11.19 -16.15
CA GLY A 90 -3.72 -12.37 -15.30
C GLY A 90 -2.96 -13.47 -16.01
N GLY A 91 -3.38 -13.81 -17.22
CA GLY A 91 -2.68 -14.79 -18.04
C GLY A 91 -3.35 -16.15 -18.07
N GLY A 92 -2.74 -17.14 -17.49
CA GLY A 92 -3.33 -18.46 -17.28
C GLY A 92 -3.43 -18.79 -15.79
N GLY A 93 -4.24 -19.76 -15.43
CA GLY A 93 -4.54 -20.05 -14.03
C GLY A 93 -5.78 -19.31 -13.55
N ASN A 94 -6.02 -19.31 -12.26
CA ASN A 94 -7.16 -18.61 -11.64
C ASN A 94 -6.64 -17.37 -10.90
N ASP A 95 -6.93 -16.21 -11.42
CA ASP A 95 -6.36 -14.95 -10.93
C ASP A 95 -7.38 -14.11 -10.14
N CYS A 96 -6.90 -13.42 -9.14
CA CYS A 96 -7.61 -12.37 -8.43
C CYS A 96 -6.93 -11.05 -8.75
N ILE A 97 -7.56 -10.20 -9.55
CA ILE A 97 -6.95 -8.97 -10.06
C ILE A 97 -7.64 -7.77 -9.44
N VAL A 98 -6.89 -6.92 -8.78
CA VAL A 98 -7.34 -5.63 -8.23
C VAL A 98 -6.67 -4.51 -9.01
N GLY A 99 -7.43 -3.72 -9.76
CA GLY A 99 -6.90 -2.66 -10.63
C GLY A 99 -6.30 -1.49 -9.87
N GLY A 100 -6.90 -1.12 -8.75
CA GLY A 100 -6.47 0.05 -8.00
C GLY A 100 -7.33 1.28 -8.30
N ALA A 101 -6.73 2.46 -8.18
CA ALA A 101 -7.40 3.71 -8.47
C ALA A 101 -7.08 4.17 -9.89
N GLY A 102 -8.11 4.58 -10.65
CA GLY A 102 -7.94 5.05 -12.03
C GLY A 102 -8.86 4.30 -13.00
N GLY A 103 -8.69 4.55 -14.29
CA GLY A 103 -9.47 3.89 -15.34
C GLY A 103 -8.70 2.72 -15.93
N ASP A 104 -8.83 1.53 -15.32
CA ASP A 104 -8.01 0.38 -15.65
C ASP A 104 -8.60 -0.49 -16.78
N THR A 105 -7.75 -1.30 -17.41
CA THR A 105 -8.15 -2.40 -18.27
C THR A 105 -7.68 -3.71 -17.64
N LEU A 106 -8.61 -4.50 -17.12
CA LEU A 106 -8.32 -5.77 -16.47
C LEU A 106 -8.72 -6.94 -17.36
N ARG A 107 -7.80 -7.85 -17.57
CA ARG A 107 -8.00 -9.07 -18.36
C ARG A 107 -7.63 -10.28 -17.52
N GLY A 108 -8.60 -11.12 -17.18
CA GLY A 108 -8.34 -12.37 -16.49
C GLY A 108 -7.46 -13.28 -17.32
N GLY A 109 -7.96 -13.77 -18.42
CA GLY A 109 -7.26 -14.67 -19.30
C GLY A 109 -7.90 -16.04 -19.38
N SER A 110 -7.12 -17.09 -19.21
CA SER A 110 -7.60 -18.47 -19.17
C SER A 110 -7.72 -18.94 -17.73
N GLY A 111 -8.89 -19.44 -17.36
CA GLY A 111 -9.19 -19.93 -16.01
C GLY A 111 -10.41 -19.26 -15.40
N SER A 112 -10.57 -19.40 -14.11
CA SER A 112 -11.62 -18.72 -13.36
C SER A 112 -11.02 -17.51 -12.67
N ASP A 113 -11.22 -16.33 -13.25
CA ASP A 113 -10.60 -15.09 -12.80
C ASP A 113 -11.63 -14.18 -12.15
N ILE A 114 -11.25 -13.49 -11.10
CA ILE A 114 -12.07 -12.49 -10.43
C ILE A 114 -11.35 -11.14 -10.48
N CYS A 115 -12.05 -10.13 -10.99
CA CYS A 115 -11.48 -8.81 -11.21
C CYS A 115 -12.20 -7.75 -10.36
N PHE A 116 -11.44 -6.85 -9.76
CA PHE A 116 -11.91 -5.69 -9.02
C PHE A 116 -11.39 -4.41 -9.62
N GLY A 117 -12.29 -3.49 -9.90
CA GLY A 117 -11.97 -2.18 -10.44
C GLY A 117 -12.92 -1.12 -9.89
N ASN A 118 -13.11 -0.06 -10.63
CA ASN A 118 -14.05 1.00 -10.33
C ASN A 118 -14.99 1.25 -11.53
N ALA A 119 -15.82 2.28 -11.46
CA ALA A 119 -16.82 2.59 -12.50
C ALA A 119 -16.21 2.91 -13.89
N THR A 120 -14.92 3.23 -13.95
CA THR A 120 -14.19 3.55 -15.20
C THR A 120 -13.31 2.40 -15.69
N THR A 121 -13.31 1.27 -14.98
CA THR A 121 -12.52 0.09 -15.33
C THR A 121 -13.20 -0.74 -16.42
N THR A 122 -12.41 -1.18 -17.39
CA THR A 122 -12.85 -2.12 -18.43
C THR A 122 -12.45 -3.54 -18.04
N PHE A 123 -13.40 -4.45 -18.02
CA PHE A 123 -13.20 -5.85 -17.66
C PHE A 123 -13.28 -6.75 -18.90
N ASN A 124 -12.32 -7.66 -19.06
CA ASN A 124 -12.26 -8.62 -20.15
C ASN A 124 -11.89 -10.02 -19.61
N SER A 125 -12.59 -11.05 -20.05
CA SER A 125 -12.27 -12.45 -19.67
C SER A 125 -12.11 -12.65 -18.16
N CYS A 126 -12.92 -11.97 -17.35
CA CYS A 126 -13.06 -12.23 -15.92
C CYS A 126 -14.35 -13.05 -15.73
N ALA A 127 -14.30 -14.15 -15.00
CA ALA A 127 -15.48 -14.98 -14.69
C ALA A 127 -16.45 -14.25 -13.77
N ALA A 128 -15.92 -13.39 -12.88
CA ALA A 128 -16.68 -12.43 -12.07
C ALA A 128 -15.91 -11.11 -11.98
N TRP A 129 -16.65 -10.01 -11.85
CA TRP A 129 -16.05 -8.68 -11.67
C TRP A 129 -16.88 -7.82 -10.74
N TYR A 130 -16.19 -6.95 -10.02
CA TYR A 130 -16.76 -6.07 -9.01
C TYR A 130 -16.19 -4.67 -9.13
N THR A 131 -17.05 -3.65 -8.94
CA THR A 131 -16.62 -2.24 -8.93
C THR A 131 -16.30 -1.71 -7.54
N THR A 132 -16.48 -2.52 -6.50
CA THR A 132 -16.14 -2.19 -5.11
C THR A 132 -15.59 -3.43 -4.42
N LEU A 133 -14.54 -3.25 -3.61
CA LEU A 133 -14.07 -4.30 -2.70
C LEU A 133 -15.09 -4.44 -1.56
N ARG A 134 -15.50 -5.65 -1.28
CA ARG A 134 -16.32 -5.94 -0.09
C ARG A 134 -15.40 -6.06 1.12
N PRO A 135 -15.77 -5.47 2.25
CA PRO A 135 -15.01 -5.56 3.49
C PRO A 135 -14.96 -6.98 4.06
#